data_83bb520159b327452c71831ca2a692c6
#
_entry.id   83bb520159b327452c71831ca2a692c6
#
_cell.length_a   1.000
_cell.length_b   1.000
_cell.length_c   1.000
_cell.angle_alpha   90.00
_cell.angle_beta   90.00
_cell.angle_gamma   90.00
#
_symmetry.space_group_name_H-M   'P 1'
#
loop_
_entity.id
_entity.type
_entity.pdbx_description
1 polymer ?
#
loop_
_entity_poly.entity_id
_entity_poly.type
_entity_poly.pdbx_seq_one_letter_code
_entity_poly.pdbx_strand_id
1 'polypeptide(L)'
;QVAERVDYTWFNRFCALRFMDVNRYTRIGVVPPAEGQFQPEILLEAKMGHIDEDLVAGPLRQKISDLLSGKSPSNDAQGEAYRLLVVAACNAWHQAMPFLFERIADYTELLMPEDLLSGSSVLAYTREAMTPDACQDVEVIGWLYQFYISEKKDAVFEGLKKNQKIGPENIPAATQLFTPHWIVRYLVDNSLGRLWLLNRPGSRLAEHMAYYIPPEKPETEFLKIKGPEDIKLCDPACGSGHMLTY
;
A
#
# COMPACT_ATOMS: atom_id res chain seq x y z
N GLN A 1 5.02 -19.92 9.61
CA GLN A 1 5.93 -19.13 8.76
C GLN A 1 5.40 -18.96 7.33
N VAL A 2 5.00 -20.05 6.61
CA VAL A 2 4.48 -19.91 5.22
C VAL A 2 3.13 -19.22 5.21
N ALA A 3 2.18 -19.68 6.02
CA ALA A 3 0.86 -19.07 6.13
C ALA A 3 0.96 -17.58 6.53
N GLU A 4 1.71 -17.27 7.57
CA GLU A 4 1.94 -15.89 8.04
C GLU A 4 2.48 -14.97 6.91
N ARG A 5 3.42 -15.47 6.09
CA ARG A 5 3.95 -14.70 4.96
C ARG A 5 2.90 -14.48 3.88
N VAL A 6 2.03 -15.45 3.63
CA VAL A 6 0.97 -15.34 2.63
C VAL A 6 -0.13 -14.42 3.12
N ASP A 7 -0.54 -14.52 4.37
CA ASP A 7 -1.51 -13.63 5.00
C ASP A 7 -1.06 -12.17 4.90
N TYR A 8 0.22 -11.93 5.20
CA TYR A 8 0.84 -10.63 5.06
C TYR A 8 0.83 -10.09 3.62
N THR A 9 1.12 -10.97 2.66
CA THR A 9 1.11 -10.62 1.24
C THR A 9 -0.29 -10.22 0.78
N TRP A 10 -1.33 -10.97 1.15
CA TRP A 10 -2.71 -10.65 0.81
C TRP A 10 -3.21 -9.40 1.52
N PHE A 11 -2.88 -9.22 2.79
CA PHE A 11 -3.19 -7.99 3.52
C PHE A 11 -2.68 -6.75 2.78
N ASN A 12 -1.40 -6.73 2.41
CA ASN A 12 -0.81 -5.61 1.68
C ASN A 12 -1.48 -5.35 0.34
N ARG A 13 -1.79 -6.42 -0.42
CA ARG A 13 -2.45 -6.33 -1.72
C ARG A 13 -3.87 -5.77 -1.60
N PHE A 14 -4.65 -6.23 -0.63
CA PHE A 14 -6.01 -5.73 -0.42
C PHE A 14 -6.01 -4.26 0.01
N CYS A 15 -5.12 -3.87 0.90
CA CYS A 15 -4.95 -2.47 1.28
C CYS A 15 -4.54 -1.60 0.07
N ALA A 16 -3.59 -2.05 -0.73
CA ALA A 16 -3.15 -1.32 -1.93
C ALA A 16 -4.28 -1.20 -2.97
N LEU A 17 -4.98 -2.29 -3.27
CA LEU A 17 -6.12 -2.27 -4.20
C LEU A 17 -7.21 -1.33 -3.69
N ARG A 18 -7.55 -1.37 -2.40
CA ARG A 18 -8.53 -0.48 -1.81
C ARG A 18 -8.12 0.99 -1.91
N PHE A 19 -6.86 1.29 -1.59
CA PHE A 19 -6.32 2.64 -1.70
C PHE A 19 -6.39 3.17 -3.14
N MET A 20 -6.00 2.32 -4.10
CA MET A 20 -6.05 2.67 -5.53
C MET A 20 -7.47 2.88 -6.04
N ASP A 21 -8.42 2.04 -5.62
CA ASP A 21 -9.83 2.15 -6.02
C ASP A 21 -10.46 3.45 -5.49
N VAL A 22 -10.22 3.78 -4.21
CA VAL A 22 -10.71 5.02 -3.59
C VAL A 22 -10.15 6.26 -4.32
N ASN A 23 -8.88 6.23 -4.66
CA ASN A 23 -8.21 7.34 -5.35
C ASN A 23 -8.39 7.31 -6.89
N ARG A 24 -9.15 6.35 -7.42
CA ARG A 24 -9.43 6.20 -8.86
C ARG A 24 -8.17 6.03 -9.69
N TYR A 25 -7.18 5.30 -9.16
CA TYR A 25 -5.98 4.93 -9.90
C TYR A 25 -6.20 3.71 -10.79
N THR A 26 -7.27 2.96 -10.54
CA THR A 26 -7.74 1.82 -11.32
C THR A 26 -8.81 2.26 -12.33
N ARG A 27 -8.88 1.57 -13.48
CA ARG A 27 -9.95 1.80 -14.47
C ARG A 27 -11.29 1.23 -14.01
N ILE A 28 -11.24 0.19 -13.17
CA ILE A 28 -12.39 -0.54 -12.64
C ILE A 28 -12.12 -0.88 -11.19
N GLY A 29 -13.13 -0.73 -10.33
CA GLY A 29 -13.02 -1.01 -8.90
C GLY A 29 -12.93 -2.51 -8.64
N VAL A 30 -11.85 -2.92 -7.95
CA VAL A 30 -11.58 -4.33 -7.61
C VAL A 30 -12.14 -4.69 -6.25
N VAL A 31 -12.12 -3.76 -5.28
CA VAL A 31 -12.64 -3.96 -3.93
C VAL A 31 -14.09 -3.42 -3.84
N PRO A 32 -15.00 -4.02 -3.02
CA PRO A 32 -16.35 -3.51 -2.84
C PRO A 32 -16.35 -2.00 -2.52
N PRO A 33 -17.18 -1.19 -3.22
CA PRO A 33 -17.01 0.26 -3.23
C PRO A 33 -17.51 0.97 -1.98
N ALA A 34 -18.61 0.48 -1.36
CA ALA A 34 -19.25 1.17 -0.25
C ALA A 34 -19.83 0.21 0.78
N GLU A 35 -20.19 0.74 1.95
CA GLU A 35 -20.90 -0.01 2.97
C GLU A 35 -22.23 -0.54 2.43
N GLY A 36 -22.56 -1.79 2.75
CA GLY A 36 -23.74 -2.47 2.25
C GLY A 36 -23.67 -2.93 0.80
N GLN A 37 -22.64 -2.56 0.06
CA GLN A 37 -22.37 -3.03 -1.30
C GLN A 37 -21.25 -4.06 -1.28
N PHE A 38 -21.58 -5.33 -1.51
CA PHE A 38 -20.62 -6.43 -1.45
C PHE A 38 -20.11 -6.87 -2.82
N GLN A 39 -20.68 -6.31 -3.89
CA GLN A 39 -20.27 -6.65 -5.26
C GLN A 39 -19.37 -5.56 -5.82
N PRO A 40 -18.07 -5.88 -6.02
CA PRO A 40 -17.13 -4.98 -6.66
C PRO A 40 -17.48 -4.80 -8.14
N GLU A 41 -17.13 -3.64 -8.67
CA GLU A 41 -17.42 -3.26 -10.06
C GLU A 41 -16.89 -4.28 -11.06
N ILE A 42 -15.66 -4.76 -10.85
CA ILE A 42 -15.04 -5.77 -11.71
C ILE A 42 -15.85 -7.07 -11.81
N LEU A 43 -16.55 -7.48 -10.73
CA LEU A 43 -17.41 -8.65 -10.74
C LEU A 43 -18.75 -8.35 -11.43
N LEU A 44 -19.30 -7.16 -11.24
CA LEU A 44 -20.54 -6.73 -11.89
C LEU A 44 -20.36 -6.68 -13.41
N GLU A 45 -19.29 -6.07 -13.89
CA GLU A 45 -18.97 -6.03 -15.32
C GLU A 45 -18.74 -7.42 -15.89
N ALA A 46 -18.02 -8.29 -15.17
CA ALA A 46 -17.81 -9.66 -15.59
C ALA A 46 -19.13 -10.46 -15.71
N LYS A 47 -20.12 -10.23 -14.84
CA LYS A 47 -21.45 -10.82 -14.93
C LYS A 47 -22.24 -10.35 -16.17
N MET A 48 -22.00 -9.13 -16.60
CA MET A 48 -22.58 -8.58 -17.85
C MET A 48 -21.83 -9.04 -19.10
N GLY A 49 -20.76 -9.84 -18.94
CA GLY A 49 -19.92 -10.33 -20.04
C GLY A 49 -18.80 -9.37 -20.42
N HIS A 50 -18.61 -8.29 -19.69
CA HIS A 50 -17.55 -7.31 -19.91
C HIS A 50 -16.33 -7.63 -19.01
N ILE A 51 -15.37 -8.33 -19.58
CA ILE A 51 -14.10 -8.65 -18.90
C ILE A 51 -12.98 -7.98 -19.69
N ASP A 52 -12.28 -7.07 -19.04
CA ASP A 52 -11.18 -6.31 -19.63
C ASP A 52 -10.08 -7.27 -20.14
N GLU A 53 -9.76 -7.16 -21.43
CA GLU A 53 -8.79 -8.02 -22.13
C GLU A 53 -7.36 -7.71 -21.73
N ASP A 54 -7.08 -6.46 -21.38
CA ASP A 54 -5.76 -6.03 -20.92
C ASP A 54 -5.48 -6.54 -19.49
N LEU A 55 -6.55 -6.71 -18.70
CA LEU A 55 -6.45 -7.18 -17.32
C LEU A 55 -6.44 -8.70 -17.22
N VAL A 56 -7.30 -9.39 -18.01
CA VAL A 56 -7.55 -10.83 -17.89
C VAL A 56 -7.19 -11.57 -19.18
N ALA A 57 -6.18 -12.43 -19.12
CA ALA A 57 -5.78 -13.25 -20.25
C ALA A 57 -6.91 -14.15 -20.79
N GLY A 58 -6.91 -14.42 -22.07
CA GLY A 58 -7.98 -15.14 -22.77
C GLY A 58 -8.47 -16.45 -22.12
N PRO A 59 -7.56 -17.39 -21.77
CA PRO A 59 -7.97 -18.64 -21.12
C PRO A 59 -8.64 -18.42 -19.74
N LEU A 60 -8.14 -17.45 -18.97
CA LEU A 60 -8.71 -17.12 -17.66
C LEU A 60 -10.06 -16.42 -17.81
N ARG A 61 -10.22 -15.55 -18.81
CA ARG A 61 -11.47 -14.89 -19.16
C ARG A 61 -12.55 -15.90 -19.50
N GLN A 62 -12.22 -16.93 -20.30
CA GLN A 62 -13.17 -18.01 -20.61
C GLN A 62 -13.57 -18.79 -19.37
N LYS A 63 -12.64 -19.12 -18.47
CA LYS A 63 -12.94 -19.80 -17.21
C LYS A 63 -13.87 -18.99 -16.32
N ILE A 64 -13.65 -17.67 -16.20
CA ILE A 64 -14.52 -16.76 -15.43
C ILE A 64 -15.93 -16.73 -16.05
N SER A 65 -16.02 -16.60 -17.36
CA SER A 65 -17.29 -16.61 -18.10
C SER A 65 -18.07 -17.92 -17.92
N ASP A 66 -17.37 -19.05 -17.97
CA ASP A 66 -17.99 -20.37 -17.79
C ASP A 66 -18.49 -20.59 -16.37
N LEU A 67 -17.77 -20.09 -15.34
CA LEU A 67 -18.24 -20.07 -13.96
C LEU A 67 -19.51 -19.22 -13.81
N LEU A 68 -19.49 -17.97 -14.26
CA LEU A 68 -20.60 -17.03 -14.10
C LEU A 68 -21.84 -17.41 -14.91
N SER A 69 -21.67 -18.10 -16.04
CA SER A 69 -22.77 -18.62 -16.86
C SER A 69 -23.31 -19.97 -16.41
N GLY A 70 -22.70 -20.61 -15.38
CA GLY A 70 -23.08 -21.93 -14.90
C GLY A 70 -22.67 -23.10 -15.80
N LYS A 71 -21.80 -22.89 -16.79
CA LYS A 71 -21.22 -23.94 -17.63
C LYS A 71 -20.20 -24.79 -16.88
N SER A 72 -19.45 -24.17 -15.96
CA SER A 72 -18.55 -24.87 -15.05
C SER A 72 -19.27 -25.12 -13.71
N PRO A 73 -19.27 -26.38 -13.20
CA PRO A 73 -19.85 -26.67 -11.91
C PRO A 73 -19.03 -26.01 -10.79
N SER A 74 -19.68 -25.32 -9.87
CA SER A 74 -19.09 -24.71 -8.69
C SER A 74 -20.13 -24.57 -7.58
N ASN A 75 -19.69 -24.71 -6.34
CA ASN A 75 -20.53 -24.45 -5.16
C ASN A 75 -20.66 -22.96 -4.87
N ASP A 76 -19.70 -22.14 -5.35
CA ASP A 76 -19.64 -20.68 -5.21
C ASP A 76 -19.04 -20.06 -6.47
N ALA A 77 -19.77 -20.09 -7.58
CA ALA A 77 -19.30 -19.61 -8.88
C ALA A 77 -18.91 -18.11 -8.86
N GLN A 78 -19.62 -17.29 -8.05
CA GLN A 78 -19.33 -15.86 -7.96
C GLN A 78 -18.05 -15.60 -7.16
N GLY A 79 -17.88 -16.26 -6.02
CA GLY A 79 -16.68 -16.15 -5.21
C GLY A 79 -15.45 -16.66 -5.95
N GLU A 80 -15.56 -17.81 -6.64
CA GLU A 80 -14.47 -18.33 -7.47
C GLU A 80 -14.11 -17.39 -8.61
N ALA A 81 -15.10 -16.87 -9.35
CA ALA A 81 -14.85 -15.90 -10.43
C ALA A 81 -14.20 -14.63 -9.89
N TYR A 82 -14.67 -14.15 -8.74
CA TYR A 82 -14.11 -12.95 -8.13
C TYR A 82 -12.66 -13.14 -7.67
N ARG A 83 -12.32 -14.27 -7.03
CA ARG A 83 -10.93 -14.59 -6.67
C ARG A 83 -10.01 -14.59 -7.90
N LEU A 84 -10.46 -15.15 -9.01
CA LEU A 84 -9.71 -15.14 -10.27
C LEU A 84 -9.51 -13.70 -10.81
N LEU A 85 -10.53 -12.86 -10.72
CA LEU A 85 -10.44 -11.44 -11.10
C LEU A 85 -9.45 -10.66 -10.21
N VAL A 86 -9.45 -10.90 -8.90
CA VAL A 86 -8.50 -10.30 -7.96
C VAL A 86 -7.06 -10.72 -8.29
N VAL A 87 -6.83 -12.01 -8.56
CA VAL A 87 -5.52 -12.51 -8.98
C VAL A 87 -5.07 -11.85 -10.28
N ALA A 88 -5.97 -11.73 -11.27
CA ALA A 88 -5.66 -11.06 -12.53
C ALA A 88 -5.29 -9.59 -12.32
N ALA A 89 -6.03 -8.86 -11.49
CA ALA A 89 -5.75 -7.48 -11.14
C ALA A 89 -4.37 -7.33 -10.47
N CYS A 90 -4.05 -8.19 -9.49
CA CYS A 90 -2.72 -8.20 -8.86
C CYS A 90 -1.60 -8.47 -9.87
N ASN A 91 -1.80 -9.45 -10.78
CA ASN A 91 -0.81 -9.78 -11.80
C ASN A 91 -0.63 -8.68 -12.86
N ALA A 92 -1.68 -7.91 -13.18
CA ALA A 92 -1.58 -6.74 -14.04
C ALA A 92 -0.74 -5.65 -13.39
N TRP A 93 -0.94 -5.38 -12.10
CA TRP A 93 -0.16 -4.40 -11.34
C TRP A 93 1.29 -4.82 -11.09
N HIS A 94 1.63 -6.10 -11.24
CA HIS A 94 3.02 -6.56 -11.17
C HIS A 94 3.95 -5.82 -12.13
N GLN A 95 3.48 -5.41 -13.29
CA GLN A 95 4.31 -4.69 -14.27
C GLN A 95 4.77 -3.32 -13.75
N ALA A 96 3.89 -2.62 -13.02
CA ALA A 96 4.17 -1.29 -12.49
C ALA A 96 4.82 -1.33 -11.09
N MET A 97 4.42 -2.28 -10.27
CA MET A 97 4.83 -2.39 -8.86
C MET A 97 5.22 -3.83 -8.49
N PRO A 98 6.31 -4.39 -9.07
CA PRO A 98 6.69 -5.79 -8.85
C PRO A 98 7.06 -6.12 -7.40
N PHE A 99 7.48 -5.12 -6.63
CA PHE A 99 7.82 -5.26 -5.21
C PHE A 99 6.60 -5.41 -4.30
N LEU A 100 5.43 -4.89 -4.69
CA LEU A 100 4.17 -4.96 -3.93
C LEU A 100 3.26 -6.07 -4.46
N PHE A 101 3.19 -6.19 -5.78
CA PHE A 101 2.41 -7.19 -6.48
C PHE A 101 3.34 -8.23 -7.12
N GLU A 102 4.00 -9.05 -6.30
CA GLU A 102 4.72 -10.20 -6.82
C GLU A 102 3.77 -11.08 -7.65
N ARG A 103 4.28 -11.61 -8.77
CA ARG A 103 3.45 -12.42 -9.66
C ARG A 103 2.91 -13.65 -8.94
N ILE A 104 1.59 -13.82 -8.98
CA ILE A 104 0.92 -14.97 -8.41
C ILE A 104 0.86 -16.06 -9.49
N ALA A 105 1.61 -17.15 -9.27
CA ALA A 105 1.63 -18.31 -10.14
C ALA A 105 1.91 -19.61 -9.34
N ASP A 106 1.70 -19.55 -8.02
CA ASP A 106 2.07 -20.60 -7.08
C ASP A 106 1.00 -20.81 -5.97
N TYR A 107 1.39 -21.46 -4.89
CA TYR A 107 0.53 -21.78 -3.74
C TYR A 107 -0.06 -20.55 -3.03
N THR A 108 0.41 -19.34 -3.27
CA THR A 108 -0.14 -18.14 -2.65
C THR A 108 -1.58 -17.88 -3.10
N GLU A 109 -1.96 -18.29 -4.29
CA GLU A 109 -3.33 -18.25 -4.78
C GLU A 109 -4.24 -19.19 -3.96
N LEU A 110 -3.74 -20.38 -3.61
CA LEU A 110 -4.48 -21.38 -2.85
C LEU A 110 -4.78 -20.94 -1.40
N LEU A 111 -3.97 -20.05 -0.85
CA LEU A 111 -4.10 -19.54 0.50
C LEU A 111 -4.83 -18.17 0.55
N MET A 112 -5.40 -17.72 -0.55
CA MET A 112 -6.32 -16.59 -0.54
C MET A 112 -7.58 -16.97 0.25
N PRO A 113 -8.14 -16.07 1.08
CA PRO A 113 -9.38 -16.32 1.77
C PRO A 113 -10.50 -16.72 0.79
N GLU A 114 -11.27 -17.76 1.13
CA GLU A 114 -12.36 -18.23 0.28
C GLU A 114 -13.47 -17.20 0.18
N ASP A 115 -13.82 -16.59 1.32
CA ASP A 115 -14.85 -15.56 1.39
C ASP A 115 -14.26 -14.16 1.28
N LEU A 116 -14.50 -13.53 0.14
CA LEU A 116 -14.11 -12.13 -0.13
C LEU A 116 -15.33 -11.21 -0.32
N LEU A 117 -16.54 -11.78 -0.39
CA LEU A 117 -17.73 -11.02 -0.78
C LEU A 117 -18.73 -10.81 0.36
N SER A 118 -18.64 -11.54 1.45
CA SER A 118 -19.56 -11.37 2.59
C SER A 118 -19.28 -10.09 3.39
N GLY A 119 -20.24 -9.70 4.21
CA GLY A 119 -20.08 -8.56 5.14
C GLY A 119 -19.08 -8.79 6.27
N SER A 120 -18.63 -10.03 6.49
CA SER A 120 -17.61 -10.43 7.46
C SER A 120 -16.28 -10.82 6.80
N SER A 121 -16.14 -10.55 5.51
CA SER A 121 -14.89 -10.83 4.77
C SER A 121 -13.77 -9.86 5.13
N VAL A 122 -12.53 -10.26 4.87
CA VAL A 122 -11.36 -9.38 5.03
C VAL A 122 -11.50 -8.09 4.21
N LEU A 123 -12.12 -8.14 3.03
CA LEU A 123 -12.37 -6.96 2.21
C LEU A 123 -13.42 -6.01 2.81
N ALA A 124 -14.42 -6.55 3.50
CA ALA A 124 -15.37 -5.73 4.25
C ALA A 124 -14.67 -4.93 5.35
N TYR A 125 -13.83 -5.57 6.16
CA TYR A 125 -13.03 -4.88 7.18
C TYR A 125 -12.01 -3.92 6.59
N THR A 126 -11.35 -4.28 5.49
CA THR A 126 -10.44 -3.37 4.78
C THR A 126 -11.16 -2.10 4.35
N ARG A 127 -12.38 -2.23 3.82
CA ARG A 127 -13.22 -1.08 3.42
C ARG A 127 -13.62 -0.21 4.60
N GLU A 128 -13.98 -0.80 5.74
CA GLU A 128 -14.34 -0.09 6.97
C GLU A 128 -13.15 0.71 7.52
N ALA A 129 -11.97 0.10 7.54
CA ALA A 129 -10.75 0.74 8.00
C ALA A 129 -10.23 1.81 7.02
N MET A 130 -10.36 1.56 5.72
CA MET A 130 -9.87 2.41 4.65
C MET A 130 -11.01 3.18 3.99
N THR A 131 -11.61 4.10 4.75
CA THR A 131 -12.63 5.02 4.24
C THR A 131 -12.05 5.99 3.21
N PRO A 132 -12.87 6.64 2.36
CA PRO A 132 -12.39 7.68 1.46
C PRO A 132 -11.58 8.78 2.16
N ASP A 133 -12.00 9.19 3.35
CA ASP A 133 -11.27 10.22 4.11
C ASP A 133 -9.92 9.69 4.61
N ALA A 134 -9.84 8.45 5.09
CA ALA A 134 -8.59 7.83 5.51
C ALA A 134 -7.61 7.62 4.34
N CYS A 135 -8.13 7.37 3.14
CA CYS A 135 -7.32 7.17 1.92
C CYS A 135 -6.89 8.47 1.23
N GLN A 136 -7.12 9.64 1.82
CA GLN A 136 -6.57 10.90 1.30
C GLN A 136 -5.05 10.94 1.39
N ASP A 137 -4.47 10.24 2.37
CA ASP A 137 -3.04 10.12 2.55
C ASP A 137 -2.62 8.64 2.53
N VAL A 138 -1.52 8.34 1.85
CA VAL A 138 -0.93 6.99 1.76
C VAL A 138 -0.47 6.46 3.12
N GLU A 139 -0.28 7.33 4.11
CA GLU A 139 0.06 6.94 5.49
C GLU A 139 -0.91 5.91 6.09
N VAL A 140 -2.18 5.90 5.66
CA VAL A 140 -3.15 4.91 6.14
C VAL A 140 -2.64 3.47 6.00
N ILE A 141 -1.93 3.17 4.91
CA ILE A 141 -1.35 1.84 4.68
C ILE A 141 -0.26 1.54 5.73
N GLY A 142 0.56 2.54 6.03
CA GLY A 142 1.59 2.45 7.08
C GLY A 142 1.00 2.25 8.48
N TRP A 143 -0.06 2.96 8.82
CA TRP A 143 -0.76 2.81 10.09
C TRP A 143 -1.40 1.42 10.23
N LEU A 144 -2.07 0.93 9.21
CA LEU A 144 -2.65 -0.42 9.20
C LEU A 144 -1.57 -1.49 9.38
N TYR A 145 -0.43 -1.32 8.74
CA TYR A 145 0.70 -2.21 8.92
C TYR A 145 1.24 -2.21 10.37
N GLN A 146 1.36 -1.05 10.99
CA GLN A 146 1.79 -0.96 12.39
C GLN A 146 0.82 -1.67 13.34
N PHE A 147 -0.47 -1.58 13.10
CA PHE A 147 -1.47 -2.32 13.86
C PHE A 147 -1.34 -3.83 13.63
N TYR A 148 -1.18 -4.24 12.38
CA TYR A 148 -1.04 -5.65 12.01
C TYR A 148 0.15 -6.33 12.71
N ILE A 149 1.28 -5.65 12.83
CA ILE A 149 2.48 -6.21 13.48
C ILE A 149 2.56 -5.94 14.98
N SER A 150 1.58 -5.27 15.60
CA SER A 150 1.65 -4.83 16.99
C SER A 150 1.87 -5.97 17.97
N GLU A 151 1.13 -7.08 17.84
CA GLU A 151 1.29 -8.26 18.70
C GLU A 151 2.68 -8.88 18.60
N LYS A 152 3.23 -8.97 17.38
CA LYS A 152 4.59 -9.46 17.15
C LYS A 152 5.62 -8.53 17.78
N LYS A 153 5.41 -7.22 17.67
CA LYS A 153 6.24 -6.20 18.30
C LYS A 153 6.25 -6.35 19.82
N ASP A 154 5.09 -6.49 20.43
CA ASP A 154 4.96 -6.68 21.89
C ASP A 154 5.66 -7.96 22.35
N ALA A 155 5.50 -9.07 21.63
CA ALA A 155 6.19 -10.33 21.92
C ALA A 155 7.72 -10.18 21.85
N VAL A 156 8.25 -9.45 20.86
CA VAL A 156 9.68 -9.17 20.72
C VAL A 156 10.19 -8.33 21.89
N PHE A 157 9.45 -7.28 22.28
CA PHE A 157 9.84 -6.44 23.43
C PHE A 157 9.75 -7.18 24.77
N GLU A 158 8.79 -8.08 24.96
CA GLU A 158 8.76 -8.98 26.12
C GLU A 158 9.95 -9.92 26.16
N GLY A 159 10.36 -10.48 25.00
CA GLY A 159 11.56 -11.27 24.87
C GLY A 159 12.83 -10.50 25.27
N LEU A 160 12.94 -9.22 24.85
CA LEU A 160 14.04 -8.34 25.24
C LEU A 160 14.12 -8.13 26.77
N LYS A 161 12.98 -7.95 27.44
CA LYS A 161 12.93 -7.85 28.92
C LYS A 161 13.44 -9.12 29.60
N LYS A 162 13.37 -10.25 28.91
CA LYS A 162 13.89 -11.56 29.35
C LYS A 162 15.31 -11.86 28.83
N ASN A 163 16.03 -10.82 28.36
CA ASN A 163 17.39 -10.91 27.77
C ASN A 163 17.48 -11.83 26.54
N GLN A 164 16.40 -12.03 25.80
CA GLN A 164 16.44 -12.73 24.52
C GLN A 164 16.96 -11.79 23.43
N LYS A 165 17.83 -12.31 22.55
CA LYS A 165 18.32 -11.54 21.40
C LYS A 165 17.27 -11.50 20.30
N ILE A 166 17.18 -10.36 19.62
CA ILE A 166 16.31 -10.20 18.45
C ILE A 166 16.98 -10.91 17.27
N GLY A 167 16.29 -11.91 16.71
CA GLY A 167 16.71 -12.53 15.45
C GLY A 167 16.40 -11.65 14.23
N PRO A 168 17.07 -11.88 13.09
CA PRO A 168 16.88 -11.10 11.87
C PRO A 168 15.41 -10.99 11.42
N GLU A 169 14.63 -12.06 11.62
CA GLU A 169 13.20 -12.13 11.28
C GLU A 169 12.30 -11.23 12.13
N ASN A 170 12.79 -10.80 13.29
CA ASN A 170 12.08 -9.97 14.26
C ASN A 170 12.53 -8.50 14.24
N ILE A 171 13.63 -8.18 13.54
CA ILE A 171 14.12 -6.80 13.42
C ILE A 171 13.06 -5.87 12.84
N PRO A 172 12.34 -6.19 11.76
CA PRO A 172 11.29 -5.31 11.24
C PRO A 172 10.23 -4.98 12.29
N ALA A 173 9.73 -5.97 13.02
CA ALA A 173 8.73 -5.76 14.06
C ALA A 173 9.25 -4.89 15.22
N ALA A 174 10.54 -5.03 15.57
CA ALA A 174 11.14 -4.26 16.66
C ALA A 174 11.43 -2.80 16.29
N THR A 175 11.79 -2.52 15.04
CA THR A 175 12.35 -1.23 14.61
C THR A 175 11.41 -0.42 13.73
N GLN A 176 10.38 -1.04 13.14
CA GLN A 176 9.51 -0.35 12.21
C GLN A 176 8.62 0.65 12.92
N LEU A 177 8.76 1.90 12.50
CA LEU A 177 7.95 3.04 12.90
C LEU A 177 7.69 3.86 11.62
N PHE A 178 6.44 4.15 11.34
CA PHE A 178 6.10 5.13 10.31
C PHE A 178 6.13 6.52 10.93
N THR A 179 7.13 7.31 10.54
CA THR A 179 7.24 8.69 10.99
C THR A 179 6.04 9.47 10.49
N PRO A 180 5.26 10.13 11.38
CA PRO A 180 4.12 10.93 10.98
C PRO A 180 4.49 11.97 9.91
N HIS A 181 3.62 12.15 8.92
CA HIS A 181 3.90 12.97 7.75
C HIS A 181 4.28 14.42 8.09
N TRP A 182 3.66 15.00 9.13
CA TRP A 182 4.00 16.35 9.57
C TRP A 182 5.44 16.47 10.09
N ILE A 183 5.98 15.41 10.73
CA ILE A 183 7.38 15.36 11.18
C ILE A 183 8.30 15.27 9.96
N VAL A 184 7.96 14.42 8.99
CA VAL A 184 8.72 14.32 7.73
C VAL A 184 8.80 15.68 7.04
N ARG A 185 7.66 16.34 6.86
CA ARG A 185 7.59 17.68 6.26
C ARG A 185 8.42 18.69 7.04
N TYR A 186 8.25 18.73 8.37
CA TYR A 186 9.02 19.63 9.22
C TYR A 186 10.53 19.45 9.02
N LEU A 187 11.00 18.21 9.01
CA LEU A 187 12.42 17.90 8.85
C LEU A 187 12.94 18.27 7.45
N VAL A 188 12.22 17.92 6.41
CA VAL A 188 12.62 18.19 5.02
C VAL A 188 12.53 19.69 4.70
N ASP A 189 11.45 20.37 5.09
CA ASP A 189 11.27 21.81 4.87
C ASP A 189 12.39 22.62 5.52
N ASN A 190 12.81 22.24 6.74
CA ASN A 190 13.82 22.95 7.52
C ASN A 190 15.27 22.47 7.28
N SER A 191 15.49 21.49 6.45
CA SER A 191 16.82 21.04 6.01
C SER A 191 17.01 21.27 4.52
N LEU A 192 16.49 20.41 3.66
CA LEU A 192 16.66 20.51 2.21
C LEU A 192 15.96 21.73 1.63
N GLY A 193 14.74 22.02 2.07
CA GLY A 193 14.00 23.20 1.66
C GLY A 193 14.73 24.48 2.05
N ARG A 194 15.23 24.56 3.28
CA ARG A 194 16.06 25.67 3.75
C ARG A 194 17.33 25.81 2.92
N LEU A 195 18.06 24.73 2.65
CA LEU A 195 19.26 24.74 1.81
C LEU A 195 18.94 25.26 0.40
N TRP A 196 17.82 24.82 -0.17
CA TRP A 196 17.37 25.30 -1.48
C TRP A 196 17.13 26.80 -1.49
N LEU A 197 16.37 27.32 -0.52
CA LEU A 197 16.04 28.75 -0.41
C LEU A 197 17.28 29.62 -0.20
N LEU A 198 18.27 29.16 0.57
CA LEU A 198 19.54 29.87 0.75
C LEU A 198 20.32 29.99 -0.58
N ASN A 199 20.22 28.99 -1.45
CA ASN A 199 20.86 29.03 -2.77
C ASN A 199 19.97 29.70 -3.85
N ARG A 200 18.67 29.83 -3.61
CA ARG A 200 17.67 30.37 -4.54
C ARG A 200 16.69 31.30 -3.79
N PRO A 201 17.16 32.48 -3.33
CA PRO A 201 16.33 33.38 -2.52
C PRO A 201 15.09 33.90 -3.25
N GLY A 202 15.04 33.82 -4.57
CA GLY A 202 13.86 34.16 -5.37
C GLY A 202 12.89 32.98 -5.60
N SER A 203 13.13 31.82 -5.01
CA SER A 203 12.25 30.65 -5.17
C SER A 203 10.96 30.83 -4.37
N ARG A 204 9.84 30.44 -4.99
CA ARG A 204 8.53 30.42 -4.34
C ARG A 204 8.27 29.11 -3.56
N LEU A 205 9.28 28.25 -3.41
CA LEU A 205 9.12 26.96 -2.73
C LEU A 205 8.60 27.12 -1.29
N ALA A 206 9.00 28.19 -0.59
CA ALA A 206 8.51 28.49 0.76
C ALA A 206 6.97 28.58 0.86
N GLU A 207 6.28 28.98 -0.20
CA GLU A 207 4.82 29.07 -0.23
C GLU A 207 4.15 27.67 -0.13
N HIS A 208 4.89 26.60 -0.44
CA HIS A 208 4.43 25.22 -0.42
C HIS A 208 4.95 24.41 0.78
N MET A 209 5.81 25.02 1.62
CA MET A 209 6.41 24.39 2.80
C MET A 209 5.65 24.78 4.07
N ALA A 210 4.66 23.97 4.44
CA ALA A 210 3.75 24.27 5.56
C ALA A 210 4.44 24.38 6.93
N TYR A 211 5.59 23.74 7.09
CA TYR A 211 6.33 23.66 8.37
C TYR A 211 7.68 24.39 8.31
N TYR A 212 7.94 25.18 7.28
CA TYR A 212 9.16 25.95 7.15
C TYR A 212 9.23 27.07 8.18
N ILE A 213 10.34 27.14 8.90
CA ILE A 213 10.64 28.21 9.87
C ILE A 213 11.77 29.06 9.29
N PRO A 214 11.48 30.30 8.89
CA PRO A 214 12.52 31.20 8.42
C PRO A 214 13.57 31.46 9.51
N PRO A 215 14.87 31.53 9.17
CA PRO A 215 15.90 31.85 10.15
C PRO A 215 15.74 33.26 10.67
N GLU A 216 15.93 33.46 11.98
CA GLU A 216 15.87 34.79 12.62
C GLU A 216 16.98 35.73 12.11
N LYS A 217 18.12 35.16 11.75
CA LYS A 217 19.29 35.90 11.21
C LYS A 217 19.70 35.32 9.87
N PRO A 218 20.15 36.18 8.92
CA PRO A 218 20.65 35.71 7.64
C PRO A 218 21.83 34.73 7.84
N GLU A 219 21.74 33.57 7.19
CA GLU A 219 22.83 32.61 7.13
C GLU A 219 23.78 32.96 6.00
N THR A 220 25.05 33.07 6.33
CA THR A 220 26.11 33.40 5.35
C THR A 220 26.96 32.18 4.97
N GLU A 221 27.00 31.15 5.83
CA GLU A 221 27.74 29.93 5.61
C GLU A 221 26.80 28.76 5.38
N PHE A 222 26.72 28.28 4.16
CA PHE A 222 25.89 27.13 3.77
C PHE A 222 26.45 26.45 2.52
N LEU A 223 26.09 25.19 2.33
CA LEU A 223 26.48 24.42 1.14
C LEU A 223 25.98 25.10 -0.14
N LYS A 224 26.88 25.37 -1.07
CA LYS A 224 26.52 25.94 -2.37
C LYS A 224 26.18 24.82 -3.35
N ILE A 225 24.98 24.89 -3.93
CA ILE A 225 24.47 23.93 -4.91
C ILE A 225 24.03 24.66 -6.18
N LYS A 226 24.25 24.03 -7.34
CA LYS A 226 23.82 24.54 -8.65
C LYS A 226 22.45 23.98 -9.04
N GLY A 227 22.16 22.74 -8.65
CA GLY A 227 20.91 22.06 -8.93
C GLY A 227 20.61 21.00 -7.89
N PRO A 228 19.42 20.34 -7.96
CA PRO A 228 19.04 19.26 -7.05
C PRO A 228 20.03 18.09 -7.07
N GLU A 229 20.65 17.83 -8.20
CA GLU A 229 21.64 16.76 -8.43
C GLU A 229 22.93 16.91 -7.59
N ASP A 230 23.22 18.11 -7.10
CA ASP A 230 24.36 18.38 -6.22
C ASP A 230 24.06 17.97 -4.76
N ILE A 231 22.79 17.76 -4.43
CA ILE A 231 22.37 17.40 -3.08
C ILE A 231 22.61 15.92 -2.87
N LYS A 232 23.43 15.61 -1.85
CA LYS A 232 23.66 14.23 -1.40
C LYS A 232 23.01 14.05 -0.04
N LEU A 233 21.98 13.25 0.01
CA LEU A 233 21.25 12.94 1.23
C LEU A 233 21.58 11.53 1.68
N CYS A 234 21.85 11.37 2.97
CA CYS A 234 21.99 10.07 3.61
C CYS A 234 20.99 10.00 4.78
N ASP A 235 20.08 9.06 4.72
CA ASP A 235 19.19 8.73 5.84
C ASP A 235 19.69 7.41 6.47
N PRO A 236 20.38 7.46 7.62
CA PRO A 236 20.94 6.28 8.27
C PRO A 236 19.87 5.41 8.94
N ALA A 237 18.65 5.90 9.06
CA ALA A 237 17.51 5.21 9.66
C ALA A 237 16.31 5.19 8.70
N CYS A 238 16.57 4.98 7.42
CA CYS A 238 15.66 5.15 6.28
C CYS A 238 14.27 4.50 6.48
N GLY A 239 14.21 3.32 7.11
CA GLY A 239 12.94 2.62 7.30
C GLY A 239 12.23 2.37 5.96
N SER A 240 11.01 2.88 5.83
CA SER A 240 10.22 2.83 4.59
C SER A 240 10.57 3.94 3.58
N GLY A 241 11.53 4.80 3.89
CA GLY A 241 12.00 5.85 3.00
C GLY A 241 11.14 7.12 2.98
N HIS A 242 10.33 7.37 3.99
CA HIS A 242 9.41 8.53 4.05
C HIS A 242 10.13 9.86 3.80
N MET A 243 11.32 10.06 4.40
CA MET A 243 12.09 11.30 4.21
C MET A 243 12.73 11.40 2.83
N LEU A 244 13.01 10.26 2.18
CA LEU A 244 13.64 10.21 0.86
C LEU A 244 12.63 10.34 -0.28
N THR A 245 11.36 10.08 -0.01
CA THR A 245 10.26 10.14 -1.00
C THR A 245 9.50 11.45 -0.98
N TYR A 246 9.52 12.18 0.14
CA TYR A 246 8.92 13.50 0.25
C TYR A 246 9.82 14.58 -0.38
#